data_d59c3df86f64082054abf0dc5168b538
#
_entry.id   d59c3df86f64082054abf0dc5168b538
#
_cell.length_a   1.000
_cell.length_b   1.000
_cell.length_c   1.000
_cell.angle_alpha   90.00
_cell.angle_beta   90.00
_cell.angle_gamma   90.00
#
_symmetry.space_group_name_H-M   'P 1'
#
loop_
_entity.id
_entity.type
_entity.pdbx_description
1 polymer ?
#
loop_
_entity_poly.entity_id
_entity_poly.type
_entity_poly.pdbx_seq_one_letter_code
_entity_poly.pdbx_strand_id
1 'polypeptide(L)'
;MMLVTIASFGRKHVENATVVADTIFYAENMSNVANADQAAYYRILMTTGSGITKKNVFQDFYMNGNLRAEGGYSFIDLGDDRNTVFNGEVTSYYKNGKEKWHGKYVNGKREGYFTLQLRDGGVAVVQFKGGKSVHDFFTVTYQNGNMEKKPLPEIKGLL
;
A
#
# COMPACT_ATOMS: atom_id res chain seq x y z
N MET A 1 4.09 -27.93 -3.44
CA MET A 1 4.49 -26.50 -3.42
C MET A 1 4.14 -25.91 -4.78
N MET A 2 3.11 -25.11 -4.86
CA MET A 2 2.56 -24.60 -6.11
C MET A 2 3.18 -23.23 -6.41
N LEU A 3 3.91 -23.13 -7.50
CA LEU A 3 4.45 -21.86 -7.98
C LEU A 3 3.33 -21.14 -8.73
N VAL A 4 2.76 -20.09 -8.16
CA VAL A 4 1.74 -19.28 -8.84
C VAL A 4 2.45 -18.12 -9.52
N THR A 5 2.55 -18.17 -10.85
CA THR A 5 2.98 -17.04 -11.66
C THR A 5 1.80 -16.11 -11.86
N ILE A 6 1.77 -15.00 -11.14
CA ILE A 6 0.74 -13.97 -11.33
C ILE A 6 1.22 -13.07 -12.46
N ALA A 7 0.59 -13.18 -13.63
CA ALA A 7 0.79 -12.28 -14.74
C ALA A 7 0.11 -10.95 -14.43
N SER A 8 0.89 -9.88 -14.18
CA SER A 8 0.38 -8.54 -14.11
C SER A 8 0.79 -7.74 -15.34
N PHE A 9 -0.18 -7.17 -16.03
CA PHE A 9 0.03 -6.27 -17.14
C PHE A 9 0.79 -5.01 -16.68
N GLY A 10 2.04 -4.88 -17.13
CA GLY A 10 2.78 -3.62 -17.13
C GLY A 10 3.48 -3.20 -15.83
N ARG A 11 3.73 -4.10 -14.85
CA ARG A 11 4.42 -3.78 -13.59
C ARG A 11 5.61 -4.67 -13.32
N LYS A 12 6.59 -4.14 -12.57
CA LYS A 12 7.78 -4.89 -12.13
C LYS A 12 7.34 -6.23 -11.54
N HIS A 13 7.73 -7.31 -12.20
CA HIS A 13 7.54 -8.67 -11.68
C HIS A 13 8.19 -8.77 -10.31
N VAL A 14 7.44 -9.26 -9.31
CA VAL A 14 8.05 -9.79 -8.09
C VAL A 14 8.62 -11.15 -8.46
N GLU A 15 9.82 -11.15 -9.04
CA GLU A 15 10.52 -12.39 -9.41
C GLU A 15 10.74 -13.22 -8.15
N ASN A 16 10.40 -14.51 -8.22
CA ASN A 16 10.59 -15.50 -7.15
C ASN A 16 9.81 -15.25 -5.85
N ALA A 17 8.55 -14.77 -5.94
CA ALA A 17 7.67 -14.72 -4.79
C ALA A 17 7.07 -16.09 -4.47
N THR A 18 7.07 -16.48 -3.19
CA THR A 18 6.40 -17.69 -2.68
C THR A 18 5.24 -17.28 -1.81
N VAL A 19 4.03 -17.78 -2.14
CA VAL A 19 2.83 -17.61 -1.29
C VAL A 19 3.02 -18.38 0.00
N VAL A 20 2.77 -17.75 1.14
CA VAL A 20 3.04 -18.32 2.47
C VAL A 20 1.79 -18.52 3.32
N ALA A 21 0.63 -18.06 2.87
CA ALA A 21 -0.64 -18.22 3.57
C ALA A 21 -1.80 -18.31 2.58
N ASP A 22 -2.94 -18.80 3.06
CA ASP A 22 -4.20 -18.76 2.33
C ASP A 22 -4.64 -17.30 2.11
N THR A 23 -5.56 -17.11 1.16
CA THR A 23 -6.17 -15.80 0.92
C THR A 23 -6.92 -15.32 2.15
N ILE A 24 -6.64 -14.10 2.59
CA ILE A 24 -7.26 -13.46 3.74
C ILE A 24 -8.27 -12.44 3.23
N PHE A 25 -9.52 -12.54 3.67
CA PHE A 25 -10.60 -11.64 3.29
C PHE A 25 -10.86 -10.60 4.38
N TYR A 26 -11.02 -9.34 3.99
CA TYR A 26 -11.31 -8.21 4.88
C TYR A 26 -12.54 -7.43 4.42
N ALA A 27 -13.40 -7.08 5.38
CA ALA A 27 -14.51 -6.16 5.17
C ALA A 27 -14.04 -4.70 5.03
N GLU A 28 -14.96 -3.78 4.72
CA GLU A 28 -14.63 -2.34 4.62
C GLU A 28 -14.11 -1.74 5.93
N ASN A 29 -14.56 -2.26 7.06
CA ASN A 29 -14.08 -1.86 8.39
C ASN A 29 -12.72 -2.48 8.78
N MET A 30 -12.07 -3.19 7.83
CA MET A 30 -10.78 -3.85 7.99
C MET A 30 -10.78 -5.07 8.93
N SER A 31 -11.93 -5.54 9.39
CA SER A 31 -12.03 -6.81 10.11
C SER A 31 -11.94 -8.00 9.15
N ASN A 32 -11.38 -9.10 9.61
CA ASN A 32 -11.39 -10.36 8.87
C ASN A 32 -12.81 -10.89 8.69
N VAL A 33 -13.08 -11.47 7.52
CA VAL A 33 -14.35 -12.16 7.20
C VAL A 33 -14.07 -13.52 6.62
N ALA A 34 -15.03 -14.44 6.79
CA ALA A 34 -14.81 -15.86 6.48
C ALA A 34 -14.74 -16.15 4.96
N ASN A 35 -15.40 -15.34 4.14
CA ASN A 35 -15.52 -15.60 2.70
C ASN A 35 -15.59 -14.32 1.86
N ALA A 36 -15.48 -14.50 0.54
CA ALA A 36 -15.46 -13.43 -0.44
C ALA A 36 -16.74 -12.58 -0.49
N ASP A 37 -17.91 -13.16 -0.18
CA ASP A 37 -19.20 -12.46 -0.29
C ASP A 37 -19.34 -11.31 0.71
N GLN A 38 -18.57 -11.39 1.81
CA GLN A 38 -18.54 -10.38 2.87
C GLN A 38 -17.35 -9.42 2.73
N ALA A 39 -16.46 -9.67 1.77
CA ALA A 39 -15.20 -8.97 1.66
C ALA A 39 -15.30 -7.69 0.82
N ALA A 40 -14.60 -6.65 1.24
CA ALA A 40 -14.31 -5.47 0.43
C ALA A 40 -13.00 -5.62 -0.36
N TYR A 41 -12.07 -6.39 0.17
CA TYR A 41 -10.79 -6.74 -0.47
C TYR A 41 -10.23 -8.04 0.10
N TYR A 42 -9.25 -8.61 -0.60
CA TYR A 42 -8.53 -9.77 -0.12
C TYR A 42 -7.02 -9.56 -0.20
N ARG A 43 -6.28 -10.24 0.66
CA ARG A 43 -4.83 -10.17 0.81
C ARG A 43 -4.18 -11.50 0.50
N ILE A 44 -3.06 -11.44 -0.22
CA ILE A 44 -2.13 -12.54 -0.44
C ILE A 44 -0.81 -12.19 0.25
N LEU A 45 -0.31 -13.09 1.11
CA LEU A 45 0.97 -12.95 1.78
C LEU A 45 2.02 -13.78 1.05
N MET A 46 3.18 -13.17 0.83
CA MET A 46 4.28 -13.78 0.10
C MET A 46 5.62 -13.51 0.77
N THR A 47 6.63 -14.30 0.41
CA THR A 47 8.04 -13.98 0.68
C THR A 47 8.78 -13.83 -0.63
N THR A 48 9.72 -12.91 -0.68
CA THR A 48 10.61 -12.69 -1.82
C THR A 48 12.07 -12.78 -1.37
N GLY A 49 12.98 -13.07 -2.30
CA GLY A 49 14.40 -13.22 -1.99
C GLY A 49 14.73 -14.53 -1.27
N SER A 50 15.97 -14.67 -0.85
CA SER A 50 16.50 -15.86 -0.15
C SER A 50 17.52 -15.45 0.92
N GLY A 51 17.71 -16.31 1.92
CA GLY A 51 18.68 -16.06 3.00
C GLY A 51 18.44 -14.71 3.69
N ILE A 52 19.47 -13.88 3.81
CA ILE A 52 19.45 -12.58 4.46
C ILE A 52 18.67 -11.51 3.68
N THR A 53 18.37 -11.76 2.38
CA THR A 53 17.58 -10.87 1.54
C THR A 53 16.08 -11.19 1.56
N LYS A 54 15.67 -12.22 2.30
CA LYS A 54 14.27 -12.63 2.42
C LYS A 54 13.43 -11.49 2.99
N LYS A 55 12.33 -11.15 2.30
CA LYS A 55 11.38 -10.10 2.70
C LYS A 55 9.97 -10.67 2.72
N ASN A 56 9.20 -10.26 3.71
CA ASN A 56 7.76 -10.51 3.73
C ASN A 56 7.06 -9.39 2.97
N VAL A 57 6.21 -9.77 2.02
CA VAL A 57 5.46 -8.83 1.19
C VAL A 57 4.00 -9.25 1.13
N PHE A 58 3.11 -8.28 0.93
CA PHE A 58 1.69 -8.51 0.75
C PHE A 58 1.20 -7.88 -0.55
N GLN A 59 0.12 -8.43 -1.08
CA GLN A 59 -0.68 -7.81 -2.12
C GLN A 59 -2.15 -7.87 -1.72
N ASP A 60 -2.79 -6.71 -1.73
CA ASP A 60 -4.23 -6.55 -1.54
C ASP A 60 -4.89 -6.33 -2.89
N PHE A 61 -6.04 -6.93 -3.08
CA PHE A 61 -6.83 -6.80 -4.28
C PHE A 61 -8.26 -6.37 -3.93
N TYR A 62 -8.79 -5.44 -4.68
CA TYR A 62 -10.24 -5.20 -4.70
C TYR A 62 -10.96 -6.45 -5.20
N MET A 63 -12.26 -6.60 -4.85
CA MET A 63 -13.05 -7.76 -5.28
C MET A 63 -13.27 -7.84 -6.81
N ASN A 64 -12.97 -6.76 -7.56
CA ASN A 64 -12.92 -6.78 -9.02
C ASN A 64 -11.58 -7.30 -9.61
N GLY A 65 -10.65 -7.75 -8.75
CA GLY A 65 -9.34 -8.28 -9.13
C GLY A 65 -8.24 -7.21 -9.35
N ASN A 66 -8.56 -5.93 -9.30
CA ASN A 66 -7.54 -4.88 -9.41
C ASN A 66 -6.73 -4.76 -8.11
N LEU A 67 -5.44 -4.53 -8.26
CA LEU A 67 -4.54 -4.31 -7.12
C LEU A 67 -5.01 -3.09 -6.32
N ARG A 68 -5.11 -3.24 -4.99
CA ARG A 68 -5.49 -2.20 -4.03
C ARG A 68 -4.29 -1.63 -3.30
N ALA A 69 -3.38 -2.50 -2.86
CA ALA A 69 -2.14 -2.12 -2.20
C ALA A 69 -1.12 -3.25 -2.31
N GLU A 70 0.16 -2.90 -2.22
CA GLU A 70 1.25 -3.86 -2.12
C GLU A 70 2.41 -3.26 -1.35
N GLY A 71 3.23 -4.10 -0.72
CA GLY A 71 4.42 -3.63 -0.03
C GLY A 71 5.00 -4.63 0.95
N GLY A 72 5.93 -4.13 1.75
CA GLY A 72 6.58 -4.90 2.80
C GLY A 72 5.83 -4.83 4.13
N TYR A 73 5.94 -5.90 4.92
CA TYR A 73 5.41 -5.93 6.28
C TYR A 73 6.35 -6.67 7.23
N SER A 74 6.24 -6.35 8.53
CA SER A 74 6.88 -7.09 9.61
C SER A 74 5.88 -7.89 10.46
N PHE A 75 4.60 -7.46 10.50
CA PHE A 75 3.53 -8.15 11.22
C PHE A 75 2.20 -7.97 10.51
N ILE A 76 1.40 -9.04 10.46
CA ILE A 76 0.01 -9.06 9.98
C ILE A 76 -0.86 -9.60 11.10
N ASP A 77 -1.87 -8.83 11.49
CA ASP A 77 -2.97 -9.33 12.32
C ASP A 77 -4.03 -9.95 11.40
N LEU A 78 -4.22 -11.26 11.53
CA LEU A 78 -5.19 -11.98 10.69
C LEU A 78 -6.64 -11.61 11.01
N GLY A 79 -6.92 -11.06 12.18
CA GLY A 79 -8.27 -10.67 12.61
C GLY A 79 -8.63 -9.22 12.24
N ASP A 80 -7.63 -8.34 12.20
CA ASP A 80 -7.85 -6.89 12.04
C ASP A 80 -6.69 -6.23 11.28
N ASP A 81 -6.94 -5.83 10.03
CA ASP A 81 -5.91 -5.21 9.18
C ASP A 81 -5.40 -3.86 9.72
N ARG A 82 -6.13 -3.19 10.61
CA ARG A 82 -5.66 -1.94 11.26
C ARG A 82 -4.40 -2.14 12.09
N ASN A 83 -4.13 -3.37 12.53
CA ASN A 83 -2.96 -3.74 13.31
C ASN A 83 -1.77 -4.21 12.44
N THR A 84 -1.89 -4.18 11.12
CA THR A 84 -0.79 -4.50 10.21
C THR A 84 0.37 -3.53 10.41
N VAL A 85 1.57 -4.07 10.58
CA VAL A 85 2.82 -3.29 10.71
C VAL A 85 3.57 -3.33 9.39
N PHE A 86 3.41 -2.28 8.58
CA PHE A 86 4.15 -2.13 7.34
C PHE A 86 5.64 -1.91 7.58
N ASN A 87 6.49 -2.46 6.70
CA ASN A 87 7.94 -2.28 6.77
C ASN A 87 8.54 -2.39 5.37
N GLY A 88 9.10 -1.30 4.87
CA GLY A 88 9.57 -1.16 3.50
C GLY A 88 8.69 -0.23 2.67
N GLU A 89 8.84 -0.27 1.35
CA GLU A 89 8.00 0.50 0.43
C GLU A 89 6.58 -0.08 0.39
N VAL A 90 5.59 0.81 0.37
CA VAL A 90 4.17 0.46 0.24
C VAL A 90 3.55 1.37 -0.81
N THR A 91 2.77 0.79 -1.71
CA THR A 91 2.02 1.49 -2.75
C THR A 91 0.55 1.13 -2.63
N SER A 92 -0.32 2.11 -2.75
CA SER A 92 -1.77 1.95 -2.80
C SER A 92 -2.32 2.43 -4.14
N TYR A 93 -3.42 1.86 -4.58
CA TYR A 93 -4.01 2.09 -5.88
C TYR A 93 -5.50 2.42 -5.77
N TYR A 94 -6.01 3.21 -6.69
CA TYR A 94 -7.44 3.39 -6.90
C TYR A 94 -8.07 2.14 -7.52
N LYS A 95 -9.40 1.98 -7.41
CA LYS A 95 -10.15 0.86 -8.01
C LYS A 95 -9.96 0.74 -9.53
N ASN A 96 -9.59 1.82 -10.22
CA ASN A 96 -9.27 1.83 -11.65
C ASN A 96 -7.82 1.43 -11.97
N GLY A 97 -7.04 1.01 -10.96
CA GLY A 97 -5.66 0.55 -11.10
C GLY A 97 -4.60 1.66 -11.16
N LYS A 98 -4.97 2.94 -11.15
CA LYS A 98 -4.01 4.04 -11.07
C LYS A 98 -3.41 4.10 -9.65
N GLU A 99 -2.13 4.43 -9.55
CA GLU A 99 -1.49 4.67 -8.26
C GLU A 99 -2.24 5.78 -7.51
N LYS A 100 -2.45 5.55 -6.21
CA LYS A 100 -3.05 6.53 -5.31
C LYS A 100 -1.98 7.21 -4.49
N TRP A 101 -1.18 6.43 -3.78
CA TRP A 101 -0.03 6.94 -3.03
C TRP A 101 1.05 5.86 -2.91
N HIS A 102 2.28 6.31 -2.72
CA HIS A 102 3.38 5.46 -2.28
C HIS A 102 4.25 6.15 -1.24
N GLY A 103 4.95 5.33 -0.45
CA GLY A 103 5.90 5.81 0.54
C GLY A 103 6.53 4.66 1.32
N LYS A 104 7.50 5.01 2.13
CA LYS A 104 8.25 4.05 2.93
C LYS A 104 7.77 4.01 4.37
N TYR A 105 7.70 2.80 4.91
CA TYR A 105 7.47 2.55 6.34
C TYR A 105 8.69 1.90 6.98
N VAL A 106 8.96 2.27 8.21
CA VAL A 106 9.94 1.62 9.09
C VAL A 106 9.22 1.25 10.38
N ASN A 107 9.03 -0.06 10.60
CA ASN A 107 8.32 -0.60 11.78
C ASN A 107 6.95 0.08 12.02
N GLY A 108 6.13 0.16 10.99
CA GLY A 108 4.78 0.74 11.01
C GLY A 108 4.73 2.27 10.99
N LYS A 109 5.87 2.96 10.99
CA LYS A 109 5.94 4.42 10.97
C LYS A 109 6.32 4.93 9.59
N ARG A 110 5.61 5.95 9.09
CA ARG A 110 5.95 6.62 7.83
C ARG A 110 7.33 7.26 7.94
N GLU A 111 8.15 7.08 6.88
CA GLU A 111 9.52 7.60 6.82
C GLU A 111 9.84 8.13 5.43
N GLY A 112 10.47 9.31 5.35
CA GLY A 112 10.81 9.95 4.08
C GLY A 112 9.62 10.58 3.38
N TYR A 113 9.65 10.61 2.05
CA TYR A 113 8.62 11.26 1.23
C TYR A 113 7.49 10.31 0.89
N PHE A 114 6.25 10.78 1.10
CA PHE A 114 5.02 10.18 0.62
C PHE A 114 4.49 10.99 -0.55
N THR A 115 4.20 10.31 -1.65
CA THR A 115 3.69 10.93 -2.88
C THR A 115 2.26 10.44 -3.12
N LEU A 116 1.33 11.37 -3.32
CA LEU A 116 -0.07 11.09 -3.60
C LEU A 116 -0.44 11.61 -4.98
N GLN A 117 -1.05 10.75 -5.79
CA GLN A 117 -1.65 11.12 -7.07
C GLN A 117 -3.08 11.60 -6.82
N LEU A 118 -3.32 12.88 -7.04
CA LEU A 118 -4.65 13.46 -6.87
C LEU A 118 -5.55 13.14 -8.07
N ARG A 119 -6.87 13.14 -7.86
CA ARG A 119 -7.84 12.80 -8.91
C ARG A 119 -7.86 13.80 -10.08
N ASP A 120 -7.50 15.06 -9.81
CA ASP A 120 -7.36 16.13 -10.80
C ASP A 120 -6.03 16.07 -11.58
N GLY A 121 -5.20 15.03 -11.31
CA GLY A 121 -3.90 14.83 -11.93
C GLY A 121 -2.76 15.59 -11.28
N GLY A 122 -3.00 16.31 -10.19
CA GLY A 122 -1.95 16.90 -9.36
C GLY A 122 -1.20 15.84 -8.56
N VAL A 123 -0.02 16.19 -8.06
CA VAL A 123 0.81 15.35 -7.20
C VAL A 123 1.06 16.06 -5.88
N ALA A 124 0.62 15.45 -4.78
CA ALA A 124 0.91 15.93 -3.45
C ALA A 124 2.10 15.19 -2.84
N VAL A 125 2.97 15.91 -2.12
CA VAL A 125 4.15 15.36 -1.45
C VAL A 125 4.18 15.80 0.00
N VAL A 126 4.32 14.82 0.91
CA VAL A 126 4.48 15.01 2.36
C VAL A 126 5.77 14.35 2.80
N GLN A 127 6.52 15.01 3.68
CA GLN A 127 7.71 14.41 4.30
C GLN A 127 7.41 13.96 5.73
N PHE A 128 7.79 12.72 6.05
CA PHE A 128 7.65 12.12 7.38
C PHE A 128 9.01 11.74 7.97
N LYS A 129 9.09 11.79 9.30
CA LYS A 129 10.20 11.25 10.09
C LYS A 129 9.64 10.59 11.34
N GLY A 130 9.88 9.28 11.52
CA GLY A 130 9.40 8.53 12.66
C GLY A 130 7.86 8.53 12.83
N GLY A 131 7.11 8.62 11.73
CA GLY A 131 5.65 8.65 11.70
C GLY A 131 5.02 10.04 11.81
N LYS A 132 5.82 11.08 12.08
CA LYS A 132 5.34 12.47 12.18
C LYS A 132 5.71 13.25 10.91
N SER A 133 4.82 14.12 10.45
CA SER A 133 5.16 15.05 9.36
C SER A 133 6.29 15.98 9.80
N VAL A 134 7.25 16.24 8.90
CA VAL A 134 8.38 17.15 9.15
C VAL A 134 7.93 18.61 9.12
N HIS A 135 6.90 18.90 8.32
CA HIS A 135 6.32 20.24 8.16
C HIS A 135 4.83 20.25 8.51
N ASP A 136 4.26 21.40 8.79
CA ASP A 136 2.84 21.63 8.99
C ASP A 136 2.06 21.83 7.68
N PHE A 137 2.74 21.67 6.54
CA PHE A 137 2.22 21.77 5.18
C PHE A 137 2.63 20.56 4.32
N PHE A 138 1.96 20.39 3.21
CA PHE A 138 2.38 19.55 2.09
C PHE A 138 2.45 20.37 0.81
N THR A 139 3.18 19.89 -0.19
CA THR A 139 3.32 20.57 -1.49
C THR A 139 2.46 19.86 -2.52
N VAL A 140 1.71 20.62 -3.31
CA VAL A 140 0.97 20.11 -4.48
C VAL A 140 1.63 20.68 -5.73
N THR A 141 1.94 19.82 -6.69
CA THR A 141 2.31 20.20 -8.05
C THR A 141 1.14 19.89 -8.97
N TYR A 142 0.57 20.89 -9.61
CA TYR A 142 -0.54 20.75 -10.55
C TYR A 142 -0.05 20.37 -11.95
N GLN A 143 -0.95 19.90 -12.83
CA GLN A 143 -0.62 19.51 -14.20
C GLN A 143 -0.01 20.63 -15.05
N ASN A 144 -0.36 21.89 -14.76
CA ASN A 144 0.21 23.07 -15.43
C ASN A 144 1.61 23.47 -14.91
N GLY A 145 2.20 22.67 -13.99
CA GLY A 145 3.49 22.91 -13.38
C GLY A 145 3.50 23.89 -12.20
N ASN A 146 2.37 24.51 -11.87
CA ASN A 146 2.27 25.35 -10.68
C ASN A 146 2.43 24.52 -9.41
N MET A 147 3.09 25.11 -8.41
CA MET A 147 3.29 24.51 -7.09
C MET A 147 2.63 25.37 -6.01
N GLU A 148 2.01 24.68 -5.06
CA GLU A 148 1.33 25.31 -3.92
C GLU A 148 1.64 24.55 -2.62
N LYS A 149 1.80 25.27 -1.51
CA LYS A 149 1.85 24.70 -0.18
C LYS A 149 0.45 24.76 0.44
N LYS A 150 -0.02 23.64 0.94
CA LYS A 150 -1.32 23.50 1.60
C LYS A 150 -1.18 23.05 3.04
N PRO A 151 -2.06 23.49 3.94
CA PRO A 151 -2.04 23.06 5.33
C PRO A 151 -2.18 21.54 5.47
N LEU A 152 -1.35 20.93 6.31
CA LEU A 152 -1.34 19.47 6.51
C LEU A 152 -2.71 18.84 6.83
N PRO A 153 -3.63 19.48 7.59
CA PRO A 153 -4.95 18.92 7.84
C PRO A 153 -5.77 18.57 6.59
N GLU A 154 -5.55 19.25 5.48
CA GLU A 154 -6.28 19.01 4.23
C GLU A 154 -5.94 17.64 3.59
N ILE A 155 -4.79 17.04 3.95
CA ILE A 155 -4.39 15.74 3.39
C ILE A 155 -4.90 14.54 4.19
N LYS A 156 -5.46 14.74 5.40
CA LYS A 156 -5.83 13.64 6.31
C LYS A 156 -6.84 12.63 5.73
N GLY A 157 -7.65 13.02 4.79
CA GLY A 157 -8.60 12.11 4.13
C GLY A 157 -8.04 11.40 2.88
N LEU A 158 -6.79 11.69 2.51
CA LEU A 158 -6.17 11.20 1.27
C LEU A 158 -5.14 10.09 1.53
N LEU A 159 -4.59 10.02 2.74
CA LEU A 159 -3.58 9.05 3.18
C LEU A 159 -4.19 7.81 3.80
#